data_b95be822c5c2e5f0da8d87cef2feb0d5
#
_entry.id   b95be822c5c2e5f0da8d87cef2feb0d5
#
_cell.length_a   1.000
_cell.length_b   1.000
_cell.length_c   1.000
_cell.angle_alpha   90.00
_cell.angle_beta   90.00
_cell.angle_gamma   90.00
#
_symmetry.space_group_name_H-M   'P 1'
#
loop_
_entity.id
_entity.type
_entity.pdbx_description
1 polymer ?
#
loop_
_entity_poly.entity_id
_entity_poly.type
_entity_poly.pdbx_seq_one_letter_code
_entity_poly.pdbx_strand_id
1 'polypeptide(L)'
;MMFFPDHHAEEQFDMLIRSRLSLFRGLARRILTNADDVDDAVQTALSKAWLRRRSFRDDAALASWVARIVINQSYDILRQQQREQRKLTAFANDHSVGTQETDDDLQRLDRAIAKLPDLYRQTVHIAILGDIDTASAADLLGCSANTLYQRIHKAKELLRKSMSHE
;
A
#
# COMPACT_ATOMS: atom_id res chain seq x y z
N MET A 1 -7.85 1.48 -40.64
CA MET A 1 -7.19 2.46 -39.77
C MET A 1 -6.12 1.72 -38.97
N MET A 2 -4.85 1.79 -39.42
CA MET A 2 -3.74 1.12 -38.76
C MET A 2 -3.50 1.78 -37.42
N PHE A 3 -3.72 1.06 -36.34
CA PHE A 3 -3.31 1.44 -35.00
C PHE A 3 -1.77 1.32 -34.93
N PHE A 4 -1.06 2.38 -35.13
CA PHE A 4 0.36 2.42 -34.75
C PHE A 4 0.40 2.39 -33.22
N PRO A 5 1.04 1.39 -32.61
CA PRO A 5 1.26 1.42 -31.17
C PRO A 5 2.08 2.67 -30.86
N ASP A 6 1.68 3.39 -29.82
CA ASP A 6 2.36 4.60 -29.37
C ASP A 6 3.62 4.17 -28.60
N HIS A 7 4.65 3.76 -29.35
CA HIS A 7 5.91 3.27 -28.81
C HIS A 7 6.51 4.22 -27.77
N HIS A 8 6.28 5.52 -27.93
CA HIS A 8 6.79 6.52 -26.99
C HIS A 8 6.11 6.43 -25.61
N ALA A 9 4.79 6.25 -25.56
CA ALA A 9 4.07 6.08 -24.29
C ALA A 9 4.42 4.73 -23.62
N GLU A 10 4.73 3.72 -24.40
CA GLU A 10 5.16 2.42 -23.89
C GLU A 10 6.56 2.48 -23.28
N GLU A 11 7.50 3.12 -23.97
CA GLU A 11 8.86 3.33 -23.48
C GLU A 11 8.89 4.20 -22.22
N GLN A 12 8.11 5.28 -22.18
CA GLN A 12 7.98 6.14 -21.00
C GLN A 12 7.42 5.36 -19.81
N PHE A 13 6.39 4.56 -20.03
CA PHE A 13 5.82 3.72 -18.97
C PHE A 13 6.86 2.72 -18.45
N ASP A 14 7.56 2.01 -19.32
CA ASP A 14 8.57 1.03 -18.92
C ASP A 14 9.71 1.68 -18.14
N MET A 15 10.18 2.84 -18.58
CA MET A 15 11.21 3.63 -17.92
C MET A 15 10.79 4.08 -16.51
N LEU A 16 9.56 4.60 -16.39
CA LEU A 16 8.98 5.00 -15.12
C LEU A 16 8.88 3.82 -14.15
N ILE A 17 8.34 2.70 -14.61
CA ILE A 17 8.15 1.52 -13.76
C ILE A 17 9.49 0.98 -13.29
N ARG A 18 10.48 0.84 -14.18
CA ARG A 18 11.83 0.38 -13.81
C ARG A 18 12.46 1.28 -12.75
N SER A 19 12.32 2.60 -12.88
CA SER A 19 12.87 3.57 -11.91
C SER A 19 12.20 3.55 -10.55
N ARG A 20 10.94 3.08 -10.47
CA ARG A 20 10.11 3.09 -9.24
C ARG A 20 9.81 1.69 -8.68
N LEU A 21 10.25 0.63 -9.34
CA LEU A 21 9.90 -0.74 -8.96
C LEU A 21 10.35 -1.10 -7.54
N SER A 22 11.52 -0.64 -7.12
CA SER A 22 12.03 -0.84 -5.76
C SER A 22 11.15 -0.16 -4.70
N LEU A 23 10.64 1.03 -4.99
CA LEU A 23 9.69 1.74 -4.15
C LEU A 23 8.38 0.95 -4.02
N PHE A 24 7.80 0.51 -5.13
CA PHE A 24 6.55 -0.24 -5.13
C PHE A 24 6.66 -1.56 -4.36
N ARG A 25 7.74 -2.31 -4.56
CA ARG A 25 8.04 -3.52 -3.79
C ARG A 25 8.27 -3.20 -2.31
N GLY A 26 8.96 -2.11 -1.99
CA GLY A 26 9.16 -1.66 -0.61
C GLY A 26 7.85 -1.37 0.11
N LEU A 27 6.89 -0.71 -0.56
CA LEU A 27 5.56 -0.46 -0.01
C LEU A 27 4.80 -1.76 0.27
N ALA A 28 4.81 -2.71 -0.66
CA ALA A 28 4.15 -4.01 -0.49
C ALA A 28 4.79 -4.85 0.63
N ARG A 29 6.13 -4.87 0.74
CA ARG A 29 6.87 -5.62 1.77
C ARG A 29 6.62 -5.15 3.21
N ARG A 30 6.13 -3.94 3.39
CA ARG A 30 5.73 -3.42 4.72
C ARG A 30 4.39 -3.97 5.18
N ILE A 31 3.62 -4.58 4.27
CA ILE A 31 2.29 -5.12 4.52
C ILE A 31 2.29 -6.64 4.43
N LEU A 32 3.04 -7.18 3.49
CA LEU A 32 3.10 -8.59 3.14
C LEU A 32 4.47 -9.18 3.49
N THR A 33 4.47 -10.35 4.10
CA THR A 33 5.71 -11.06 4.50
C THR A 33 6.20 -12.03 3.42
N ASN A 34 5.30 -12.56 2.60
CA ASN A 34 5.64 -13.50 1.52
C ASN A 34 6.08 -12.73 0.26
N ALA A 35 7.18 -13.14 -0.35
CA ALA A 35 7.73 -12.50 -1.54
C ALA A 35 6.81 -12.66 -2.78
N ASP A 36 6.16 -13.80 -2.91
CA ASP A 36 5.25 -14.06 -4.04
C ASP A 36 4.02 -13.13 -3.96
N ASP A 37 3.48 -12.93 -2.77
CA ASP A 37 2.36 -12.01 -2.54
C ASP A 37 2.76 -10.55 -2.81
N VAL A 38 3.98 -10.17 -2.48
CA VAL A 38 4.55 -8.85 -2.82
C VAL A 38 4.59 -8.66 -4.33
N ASP A 39 5.09 -9.65 -5.05
CA ASP A 39 5.19 -9.60 -6.51
C ASP A 39 3.79 -9.58 -7.16
N ASP A 40 2.84 -10.35 -6.65
CA ASP A 40 1.44 -10.36 -7.10
C ASP A 40 0.76 -8.99 -6.90
N ALA A 41 0.94 -8.37 -5.75
CA ALA A 41 0.41 -7.03 -5.46
C ALA A 41 0.96 -5.99 -6.45
N VAL A 42 2.28 -6.01 -6.68
CA VAL A 42 2.95 -5.09 -7.61
C VAL A 42 2.51 -5.36 -9.05
N GLN A 43 2.52 -6.62 -9.50
CA GLN A 43 2.07 -6.98 -10.85
C GLN A 43 0.64 -6.55 -11.13
N THR A 44 -0.27 -6.76 -10.17
CA THR A 44 -1.66 -6.34 -10.31
C THR A 44 -1.77 -4.82 -10.45
N ALA A 45 -1.02 -4.05 -9.66
CA ALA A 45 -0.98 -2.60 -9.76
C ALA A 45 -0.45 -2.14 -11.12
N LEU A 46 0.65 -2.75 -11.59
CA LEU A 46 1.25 -2.42 -12.88
C LEU A 46 0.34 -2.76 -14.05
N SER A 47 -0.35 -3.89 -14.02
CA SER A 47 -1.32 -4.28 -15.04
C SER A 47 -2.48 -3.28 -15.13
N LYS A 48 -3.01 -2.84 -13.99
CA LYS A 48 -4.04 -1.78 -13.94
C LYS A 48 -3.50 -0.45 -14.47
N ALA A 49 -2.25 -0.12 -14.15
CA ALA A 49 -1.59 1.10 -14.59
C ALA A 49 -1.38 1.11 -16.11
N TRP A 50 -0.95 -0.01 -16.68
CA TRP A 50 -0.79 -0.18 -18.13
C TRP A 50 -2.08 0.10 -18.88
N LEU A 51 -3.19 -0.46 -18.43
CA LEU A 51 -4.50 -0.25 -19.04
C LEU A 51 -4.96 1.22 -19.01
N ARG A 52 -4.53 1.98 -18.00
CA ARG A 52 -4.89 3.39 -17.81
C ARG A 52 -3.79 4.38 -18.12
N ARG A 53 -2.62 3.95 -18.65
CA ARG A 53 -1.44 4.78 -18.85
C ARG A 53 -1.69 6.09 -19.61
N ARG A 54 -2.61 6.08 -20.57
CA ARG A 54 -3.01 7.25 -21.37
C ARG A 54 -3.91 8.26 -20.64
N SER A 55 -4.42 7.89 -19.47
CA SER A 55 -5.31 8.77 -18.68
C SER A 55 -4.55 9.70 -17.75
N PHE A 56 -3.23 9.53 -17.61
CA PHE A 56 -2.42 10.34 -16.71
C PHE A 56 -1.75 11.49 -17.47
N ARG A 57 -1.67 12.66 -16.82
CA ARG A 57 -1.06 13.86 -17.41
C ARG A 57 0.45 13.79 -17.42
N ASP A 58 1.03 13.10 -16.44
CA ASP A 58 2.47 13.01 -16.23
C ASP A 58 2.85 11.75 -15.45
N ASP A 59 4.15 11.48 -15.43
CA ASP A 59 4.73 10.31 -14.77
C ASP A 59 4.55 10.33 -13.24
N ALA A 60 4.54 11.52 -12.61
CA ALA A 60 4.35 11.65 -11.18
C ALA A 60 2.94 11.23 -10.77
N ALA A 61 1.91 11.64 -11.53
CA ALA A 61 0.53 11.23 -11.31
C ALA A 61 0.35 9.72 -11.49
N LEU A 62 0.99 9.12 -12.49
CA LEU A 62 0.98 7.68 -12.73
C LEU A 62 1.67 6.93 -11.59
N ALA A 63 2.87 7.35 -11.17
CA ALA A 63 3.60 6.73 -10.07
C ALA A 63 2.82 6.79 -8.74
N SER A 64 2.22 7.94 -8.46
CA SER A 64 1.35 8.17 -7.30
C SER A 64 0.14 7.22 -7.29
N TRP A 65 -0.48 7.04 -8.44
CA TRP A 65 -1.61 6.15 -8.59
C TRP A 65 -1.21 4.68 -8.40
N VAL A 66 -0.09 4.25 -9.00
CA VAL A 66 0.45 2.88 -8.83
C VAL A 66 0.77 2.61 -7.36
N ALA A 67 1.45 3.52 -6.66
CA ALA A 67 1.76 3.36 -5.23
C ALA A 67 0.51 3.11 -4.38
N ARG A 68 -0.55 3.87 -4.63
CA ARG A 68 -1.83 3.70 -3.93
C ARG A 68 -2.48 2.35 -4.22
N ILE A 69 -2.43 1.88 -5.47
CA ILE A 69 -2.96 0.56 -5.82
C ILE A 69 -2.14 -0.55 -5.17
N VAL A 70 -0.81 -0.45 -5.16
CA VAL A 70 0.05 -1.43 -4.50
C VAL A 70 -0.33 -1.58 -3.03
N ILE A 71 -0.49 -0.48 -2.30
CA ILE A 71 -0.89 -0.50 -0.89
C ILE A 71 -2.26 -1.17 -0.73
N ASN A 72 -3.26 -0.76 -1.50
CA ASN A 72 -4.61 -1.31 -1.40
C ASN A 72 -4.63 -2.81 -1.77
N GLN A 73 -3.94 -3.19 -2.83
CA GLN A 73 -3.84 -4.59 -3.26
C GLN A 73 -3.15 -5.46 -2.21
N SER A 74 -2.10 -4.95 -1.56
CA SER A 74 -1.42 -5.65 -0.47
C SER A 74 -2.35 -5.91 0.71
N TYR A 75 -3.19 -4.92 1.07
CA TYR A 75 -4.19 -5.12 2.12
C TYR A 75 -5.32 -6.07 1.71
N ASP A 76 -5.69 -6.12 0.44
CA ASP A 76 -6.69 -7.09 -0.04
C ASP A 76 -6.16 -8.52 0.09
N ILE A 77 -4.90 -8.76 -0.28
CA ILE A 77 -4.22 -10.05 -0.10
C ILE A 77 -4.14 -10.40 1.39
N LEU A 78 -3.68 -9.49 2.24
CA LEU A 78 -3.60 -9.70 3.68
C LEU A 78 -4.97 -10.08 4.30
N ARG A 79 -6.02 -9.37 3.91
CA ARG A 79 -7.40 -9.66 4.38
C ARG A 79 -7.88 -11.03 3.93
N GLN A 80 -7.55 -11.44 2.70
CA GLN A 80 -7.89 -12.77 2.20
C GLN A 80 -7.18 -13.85 3.01
N GLN A 81 -5.88 -13.73 3.24
CA GLN A 81 -5.08 -14.66 4.05
C GLN A 81 -5.65 -14.81 5.48
N GLN A 82 -6.00 -13.69 6.10
CA GLN A 82 -6.61 -13.70 7.44
C GLN A 82 -7.98 -14.41 7.47
N ARG A 83 -8.79 -14.26 6.42
CA ARG A 83 -10.07 -14.99 6.30
C ARG A 83 -9.85 -16.49 6.11
N GLU A 84 -8.89 -16.88 5.29
CA GLU A 84 -8.54 -18.29 5.07
C GLU A 84 -8.00 -18.93 6.35
N GLN A 85 -7.11 -18.24 7.07
CA GLN A 85 -6.57 -18.70 8.35
C GLN A 85 -7.68 -18.89 9.39
N ARG A 86 -8.62 -17.93 9.49
CA ARG A 86 -9.78 -18.06 10.41
C ARG A 86 -10.68 -19.24 10.07
N LYS A 87 -10.88 -19.53 8.79
CA LYS A 87 -11.63 -20.72 8.36
C LYS A 87 -10.93 -22.01 8.78
N LEU A 88 -9.61 -22.09 8.54
CA LEU A 88 -8.81 -23.26 8.93
C LEU A 88 -8.81 -23.49 10.46
N THR A 89 -8.66 -22.42 11.26
CA THR A 89 -8.71 -22.50 12.72
C THR A 89 -10.09 -22.83 13.26
N ALA A 90 -11.17 -22.42 12.59
CA ALA A 90 -12.53 -22.80 12.95
C ALA A 90 -12.82 -24.30 12.73
N PHE A 91 -12.12 -24.94 11.80
CA PHE A 91 -12.20 -26.39 11.57
C PHE A 91 -11.26 -27.20 12.47
N ALA A 92 -10.19 -26.60 12.98
CA ALA A 92 -9.24 -27.19 13.91
C ALA A 92 -9.54 -26.64 15.32
N ASN A 93 -10.51 -27.22 16.01
CA ASN A 93 -10.79 -26.86 17.40
C ASN A 93 -9.57 -27.13 18.28
N ASP A 94 -9.19 -26.06 19.00
CA ASP A 94 -8.44 -26.09 20.27
C ASP A 94 -6.90 -25.94 20.22
N HIS A 95 -6.45 -24.96 21.02
CA HIS A 95 -5.12 -24.73 21.58
C HIS A 95 -4.03 -24.15 20.64
N SER A 96 -3.85 -22.83 20.71
CA SER A 96 -2.63 -22.28 21.37
C SER A 96 -2.65 -20.74 21.37
N VAL A 97 -2.80 -20.22 22.54
CA VAL A 97 -2.39 -18.85 22.90
C VAL A 97 -0.90 -18.93 23.24
N GLY A 98 -0.07 -18.37 22.38
CA GLY A 98 1.35 -18.18 22.62
C GLY A 98 1.68 -16.70 22.43
N THR A 99 1.61 -15.97 23.50
CA THR A 99 1.83 -14.53 23.57
C THR A 99 3.29 -14.22 23.86
N GLN A 100 3.91 -13.39 23.00
CA GLN A 100 5.05 -12.54 23.39
C GLN A 100 4.51 -11.11 23.40
N GLU A 101 4.57 -10.42 24.54
CA GLU A 101 3.96 -9.09 24.76
C GLU A 101 4.41 -8.00 23.79
N THR A 102 5.64 -8.07 23.28
CA THR A 102 6.16 -7.14 22.25
C THR A 102 5.59 -7.38 20.86
N ASP A 103 5.14 -8.59 20.56
CA ASP A 103 4.53 -8.95 19.28
C ASP A 103 3.05 -8.52 19.25
N ASP A 104 2.39 -8.48 20.40
CA ASP A 104 0.99 -8.08 20.52
C ASP A 104 0.77 -6.58 20.20
N ASP A 105 1.61 -5.69 20.68
CA ASP A 105 1.50 -4.26 20.40
C ASP A 105 1.74 -3.93 18.91
N LEU A 106 2.70 -4.60 18.26
CA LEU A 106 2.92 -4.47 16.83
C LEU A 106 1.74 -5.01 16.02
N GLN A 107 1.21 -6.17 16.39
CA GLN A 107 0.04 -6.76 15.75
C GLN A 107 -1.22 -5.89 15.96
N ARG A 108 -1.36 -5.25 17.12
CA ARG A 108 -2.45 -4.29 17.39
C ARG A 108 -2.31 -3.05 16.51
N LEU A 109 -1.10 -2.52 16.37
CA LEU A 109 -0.83 -1.39 15.49
C LEU A 109 -1.13 -1.73 14.02
N ASP A 110 -0.69 -2.88 13.53
CA ASP A 110 -0.96 -3.34 12.16
C ASP A 110 -2.46 -3.48 11.91
N ARG A 111 -3.19 -4.06 12.87
CA ARG A 111 -4.66 -4.16 12.81
C ARG A 111 -5.32 -2.77 12.80
N ALA A 112 -4.83 -1.84 13.59
CA ALA A 112 -5.33 -0.47 13.63
C ALA A 112 -5.08 0.26 12.30
N ILE A 113 -3.88 0.11 11.71
CA ILE A 113 -3.56 0.67 10.39
C ILE A 113 -4.47 0.07 9.31
N ALA A 114 -4.70 -1.25 9.34
CA ALA A 114 -5.57 -1.93 8.36
C ALA A 114 -7.02 -1.44 8.41
N LYS A 115 -7.50 -0.96 9.57
CA LYS A 115 -8.85 -0.40 9.76
C LYS A 115 -8.98 1.07 9.33
N LEU A 116 -7.86 1.77 9.08
CA LEU A 116 -7.91 3.16 8.63
C LEU A 116 -8.61 3.29 7.26
N PRO A 117 -9.33 4.41 7.03
CA PRO A 117 -9.76 4.76 5.67
C PRO A 117 -8.56 4.83 4.72
N ASP A 118 -8.77 4.46 3.45
CA ASP A 118 -7.72 4.33 2.43
C ASP A 118 -6.78 5.52 2.37
N LEU A 119 -7.31 6.74 2.42
CA LEU A 119 -6.54 7.98 2.41
C LEU A 119 -5.50 8.03 3.54
N TYR A 120 -5.89 7.72 4.77
CA TYR A 120 -5.00 7.78 5.93
C TYR A 120 -4.06 6.59 5.99
N ARG A 121 -4.52 5.42 5.59
CA ARG A 121 -3.70 4.21 5.48
C ARG A 121 -2.55 4.42 4.49
N GLN A 122 -2.83 4.95 3.29
CA GLN A 122 -1.82 5.32 2.30
C GLN A 122 -0.85 6.37 2.85
N THR A 123 -1.37 7.37 3.57
CA THR A 123 -0.53 8.39 4.21
C THR A 123 0.44 7.78 5.23
N VAL A 124 -0.02 6.86 6.06
CA VAL A 124 0.83 6.15 7.03
C VAL A 124 1.95 5.39 6.32
N HIS A 125 1.60 4.58 5.30
CA HIS A 125 2.60 3.77 4.60
C HIS A 125 3.60 4.60 3.79
N ILE A 126 3.18 5.68 3.18
CA ILE A 126 4.05 6.50 2.33
C ILE A 126 4.85 7.50 3.17
N ALA A 127 4.19 8.24 4.05
CA ALA A 127 4.81 9.38 4.72
C ALA A 127 5.39 9.06 6.11
N ILE A 128 4.91 8.02 6.79
CA ILE A 128 5.40 7.66 8.12
C ILE A 128 6.33 6.45 8.05
N LEU A 129 5.93 5.41 7.34
CA LEU A 129 6.69 4.17 7.24
C LEU A 129 7.58 4.12 5.98
N GLY A 130 7.36 5.02 5.03
CA GLY A 130 7.97 4.98 3.69
C GLY A 130 9.46 5.28 3.64
N ASP A 131 10.05 5.84 4.68
CA ASP A 131 11.44 6.30 4.71
C ASP A 131 11.80 7.18 3.50
N ILE A 132 10.88 8.07 3.14
CA ILE A 132 11.04 9.07 2.08
C ILE A 132 10.78 10.45 2.65
N ASP A 133 11.40 11.46 2.05
CA ASP A 133 11.24 12.84 2.48
C ASP A 133 9.81 13.36 2.28
N THR A 134 9.46 14.42 3.01
CA THR A 134 8.10 14.99 3.01
C THR A 134 7.67 15.47 1.61
N ALA A 135 8.58 16.01 0.82
CA ALA A 135 8.25 16.50 -0.52
C ALA A 135 7.89 15.33 -1.45
N SER A 136 8.73 14.29 -1.47
CA SER A 136 8.48 13.06 -2.23
C SER A 136 7.20 12.35 -1.77
N ALA A 137 6.92 12.34 -0.46
CA ALA A 137 5.68 11.76 0.09
C ALA A 137 4.45 12.56 -0.35
N ALA A 138 4.52 13.90 -0.34
CA ALA A 138 3.45 14.77 -0.80
C ALA A 138 3.17 14.56 -2.30
N ASP A 139 4.22 14.47 -3.11
CA ASP A 139 4.11 14.20 -4.55
C ASP A 139 3.46 12.83 -4.81
N LEU A 140 3.90 11.77 -4.12
CA LEU A 140 3.30 10.43 -4.23
C LEU A 140 1.84 10.39 -3.77
N LEU A 141 1.45 11.22 -2.82
CA LEU A 141 0.07 11.31 -2.33
C LEU A 141 -0.76 12.32 -3.12
N GLY A 142 -0.17 13.02 -4.09
CA GLY A 142 -0.83 14.01 -4.93
C GLY A 142 -1.42 15.17 -4.13
N CYS A 143 -0.68 15.67 -3.13
CA CYS A 143 -1.15 16.75 -2.26
C CYS A 143 -0.02 17.73 -1.89
N SER A 144 -0.38 18.90 -1.35
CA SER A 144 0.60 19.84 -0.81
C SER A 144 1.21 19.31 0.50
N ALA A 145 2.40 19.82 0.85
CA ALA A 145 3.04 19.49 2.12
C ALA A 145 2.14 19.84 3.33
N ASN A 146 1.43 20.96 3.29
CA ASN A 146 0.49 21.33 4.34
C ASN A 146 -0.66 20.32 4.47
N THR A 147 -1.24 19.89 3.36
CA THR A 147 -2.27 18.85 3.34
C THR A 147 -1.71 17.52 3.87
N LEU A 148 -0.47 17.19 3.53
CA LEU A 148 0.19 15.99 4.04
C LEU A 148 0.32 16.03 5.58
N TYR A 149 0.77 17.13 6.15
CA TYR A 149 0.85 17.29 7.61
C TYR A 149 -0.52 17.14 8.29
N GLN A 150 -1.57 17.70 7.71
CA GLN A 150 -2.94 17.54 8.23
C GLN A 150 -3.39 16.07 8.19
N ARG A 151 -3.10 15.36 7.09
CA ARG A 151 -3.41 13.93 6.94
C ARG A 151 -2.63 13.08 7.93
N ILE A 152 -1.34 13.35 8.14
CA ILE A 152 -0.51 12.65 9.14
C ILE A 152 -1.08 12.87 10.55
N HIS A 153 -1.42 14.11 10.89
CA HIS A 153 -2.00 14.42 12.20
C HIS A 153 -3.30 13.63 12.42
N LYS A 154 -4.20 13.66 11.43
CA LYS A 154 -5.48 12.93 11.50
C LYS A 154 -5.30 11.43 11.56
N ALA A 155 -4.37 10.86 10.78
CA ALA A 155 -4.04 9.45 10.84
C ALA A 155 -3.58 9.02 12.24
N LYS A 156 -2.68 9.80 12.86
CA LYS A 156 -2.21 9.55 14.23
C LYS A 156 -3.34 9.65 15.26
N GLU A 157 -4.26 10.59 15.11
CA GLU A 157 -5.45 10.71 15.98
C GLU A 157 -6.32 9.45 15.89
N LEU A 158 -6.62 9.00 14.67
CA LEU A 158 -7.42 7.80 14.44
C LEU A 158 -6.77 6.53 14.99
N LEU A 159 -5.45 6.40 14.83
CA LEU A 159 -4.69 5.27 15.39
C LEU A 159 -4.74 5.28 16.92
N ARG A 160 -4.51 6.44 17.56
CA ARG A 160 -4.62 6.54 19.03
C ARG A 160 -6.00 6.13 19.53
N LYS A 161 -7.07 6.60 18.87
CA LYS A 161 -8.44 6.19 19.22
C LYS A 161 -8.65 4.69 19.09
N SER A 162 -8.18 4.09 18.01
CA SER A 162 -8.32 2.64 17.77
C SER A 162 -7.60 1.83 18.84
N MET A 163 -6.39 2.25 19.23
CA MET A 163 -5.58 1.56 20.23
C MET A 163 -6.05 1.79 21.68
N SER A 164 -6.82 2.86 21.96
CA SER A 164 -7.34 3.15 23.30
C SER A 164 -8.65 2.44 23.62
N HIS A 165 -9.31 1.86 22.62
CA HIS A 165 -10.63 1.22 22.76
C HIS A 165 -10.58 -0.31 22.70
N GLU A 166 -9.40 -0.91 22.60
CA GLU A 166 -9.12 -2.34 22.78
C GLU A 166 -8.44 -2.61 24.11
#